data_522cf4fa489a0e60676bc0fc38aaad91
#
_entry.id   522cf4fa489a0e60676bc0fc38aaad91
#
_cell.length_a   1.000
_cell.length_b   1.000
_cell.length_c   1.000
_cell.angle_alpha   90.00
_cell.angle_beta   90.00
_cell.angle_gamma   90.00
#
_symmetry.space_group_name_H-M   'P 1'
#
loop_
_entity.id
_entity.type
_entity.pdbx_description
1 polymer ?
#
loop_
_entity_poly.entity_id
_entity_poly.type
_entity_poly.pdbx_seq_one_letter_code
_entity_poly.pdbx_strand_id
1 'polypeptide(L)'
;MKNTSAKSIRRTLTTLAIVAAGVSSGGARADLANGIVDQWSVGVVAQFLCGTVVWTGSAQSCAAQTMSWGSGGVSGLDITNPAGATIVNTNGPSVPNVAITHRNQPITGSTLDEVKLRSTLTLTPFSPPDTGLPSASLDFLIDFQETPNGADPCANGGVNGVGVNVNGCGDIFVIDQGALNFAFQYDLGTGQGAKTYFISFFEQTGGLNPLPVAACNAVGVTSPCLGFVTPESQSTTFNFAAVITTKPVEIPVPGTLVSVGLGLLLLGRRRRA
;
A
#
# COMPACT_ATOMS: atom_id res chain seq x y z
N MET A 1 29.54 21.78 -10.68
CA MET A 1 29.14 20.71 -11.59
C MET A 1 28.81 19.50 -10.73
N LYS A 2 27.53 19.32 -10.36
CA LYS A 2 27.06 18.14 -9.59
C LYS A 2 26.63 17.07 -10.57
N ASN A 3 27.32 15.93 -10.53
CA ASN A 3 27.02 14.74 -11.32
C ASN A 3 25.74 14.09 -10.73
N THR A 4 24.62 14.24 -11.40
CA THR A 4 23.40 13.47 -11.12
C THR A 4 23.57 12.10 -11.75
N SER A 5 23.98 11.12 -10.92
CA SER A 5 23.96 9.72 -11.30
C SER A 5 22.52 9.22 -11.27
N ALA A 6 21.92 9.00 -12.43
CA ALA A 6 20.62 8.36 -12.55
C ALA A 6 20.75 6.91 -12.04
N LYS A 7 20.19 6.63 -10.85
CA LYS A 7 20.03 5.27 -10.33
C LYS A 7 19.01 4.54 -11.20
N SER A 8 19.50 3.73 -12.14
CA SER A 8 18.69 2.75 -12.86
C SER A 8 18.29 1.65 -11.88
N ILE A 9 17.05 1.70 -11.39
CA ILE A 9 16.47 0.63 -10.58
C ILE A 9 16.15 -0.54 -11.52
N ARG A 10 17.03 -1.54 -11.55
CA ARG A 10 16.71 -2.83 -12.15
C ARG A 10 15.72 -3.55 -11.25
N ARG A 11 14.45 -3.53 -11.65
CA ARG A 11 13.40 -4.33 -11.04
C ARG A 11 13.69 -5.80 -11.29
N THR A 12 14.18 -6.50 -10.27
CA THR A 12 14.20 -7.97 -10.28
C THR A 12 12.82 -8.42 -9.82
N LEU A 13 11.93 -8.71 -10.76
CA LEU A 13 10.69 -9.43 -10.48
C LEU A 13 11.08 -10.84 -10.04
N THR A 14 11.17 -11.05 -8.74
CA THR A 14 11.29 -12.40 -8.20
C THR A 14 9.89 -13.00 -8.19
N THR A 15 9.56 -13.72 -9.25
CA THR A 15 8.34 -14.54 -9.29
C THR A 15 8.53 -15.65 -8.26
N LEU A 16 7.90 -15.52 -7.10
CA LEU A 16 7.92 -16.55 -6.06
C LEU A 16 6.95 -17.67 -6.51
N ALA A 17 7.45 -18.62 -7.30
CA ALA A 17 6.73 -19.84 -7.61
C ALA A 17 6.89 -20.81 -6.43
N ILE A 18 5.94 -20.80 -5.50
CA ILE A 18 5.89 -21.76 -4.40
C ILE A 18 4.94 -22.90 -4.82
N VAL A 19 5.51 -24.03 -5.18
CA VAL A 19 4.74 -25.26 -5.39
C VAL A 19 4.65 -26.01 -4.06
N ALA A 20 3.50 -25.93 -3.38
CA ALA A 20 3.21 -26.74 -2.22
C ALA A 20 2.55 -28.04 -2.70
N ALA A 21 3.31 -29.16 -2.71
CA ALA A 21 2.75 -30.48 -2.91
C ALA A 21 2.14 -30.96 -1.59
N GLY A 22 0.82 -30.88 -1.45
CA GLY A 22 0.09 -31.37 -0.27
C GLY A 22 -0.01 -32.89 -0.26
N VAL A 23 0.45 -33.53 0.82
CA VAL A 23 0.20 -34.97 1.09
C VAL A 23 -1.23 -35.09 1.63
N SER A 24 -2.15 -35.66 0.86
CA SER A 24 -3.56 -35.81 1.22
C SER A 24 -3.78 -36.95 2.23
N SER A 25 -4.18 -36.62 3.46
CA SER A 25 -4.90 -37.56 4.33
C SER A 25 -6.36 -37.62 3.84
N GLY A 26 -6.84 -38.81 3.50
CA GLY A 26 -8.15 -39.03 2.88
C GLY A 26 -9.33 -38.72 3.80
N GLY A 27 -9.72 -37.45 3.93
CA GLY A 27 -11.04 -37.03 4.36
C GLY A 27 -11.89 -36.72 3.13
N ALA A 28 -13.17 -37.03 3.14
CA ALA A 28 -14.09 -36.69 2.05
C ALA A 28 -14.06 -35.17 1.80
N ARG A 29 -13.37 -34.77 0.75
CA ARG A 29 -13.34 -33.35 0.30
C ARG A 29 -14.67 -33.11 -0.43
N ALA A 30 -15.34 -32.02 -0.09
CA ALA A 30 -16.38 -31.46 -0.94
C ALA A 30 -15.82 -31.32 -2.36
N ASP A 31 -16.57 -31.86 -3.34
CA ASP A 31 -16.16 -31.84 -4.75
C ASP A 31 -16.15 -30.38 -5.25
N LEU A 32 -14.98 -29.75 -5.18
CA LEU A 32 -14.80 -28.43 -5.71
C LEU A 32 -14.55 -28.53 -7.20
N ALA A 33 -15.62 -28.47 -7.96
CA ALA A 33 -15.65 -28.66 -9.40
C ALA A 33 -14.67 -27.74 -10.20
N ASN A 34 -14.18 -26.65 -9.59
CA ASN A 34 -13.30 -25.68 -10.23
C ASN A 34 -11.85 -25.70 -9.71
N GLY A 35 -11.55 -26.41 -8.62
CA GLY A 35 -10.23 -26.46 -7.98
C GLY A 35 -9.78 -25.14 -7.35
N ILE A 36 -10.71 -24.24 -7.05
CA ILE A 36 -10.44 -22.91 -6.48
C ILE A 36 -10.66 -22.96 -4.97
N VAL A 37 -9.79 -22.30 -4.20
CA VAL A 37 -10.01 -22.01 -2.78
C VAL A 37 -11.03 -20.88 -2.68
N ASP A 38 -12.18 -21.15 -2.06
CA ASP A 38 -13.25 -20.16 -1.92
C ASP A 38 -12.96 -19.11 -0.84
N GLN A 39 -12.31 -19.55 0.25
CA GLN A 39 -11.98 -18.68 1.39
C GLN A 39 -10.56 -18.93 1.88
N TRP A 40 -9.88 -17.87 2.22
CA TRP A 40 -8.53 -17.86 2.77
C TRP A 40 -8.53 -17.26 4.17
N SER A 41 -7.82 -17.91 5.09
CA SER A 41 -7.38 -17.29 6.35
C SER A 41 -6.11 -16.51 6.05
N VAL A 42 -6.20 -15.19 6.14
CA VAL A 42 -5.12 -14.24 5.81
C VAL A 42 -4.58 -13.60 7.08
N GLY A 43 -3.37 -13.97 7.46
CA GLY A 43 -2.62 -13.32 8.53
C GLY A 43 -1.65 -12.29 7.96
N VAL A 44 -1.62 -11.09 8.52
CA VAL A 44 -0.66 -10.04 8.13
C VAL A 44 -0.04 -9.43 9.36
N VAL A 45 1.27 -9.29 9.34
CA VAL A 45 2.04 -8.53 10.35
C VAL A 45 2.91 -7.53 9.62
N ALA A 46 2.62 -6.26 9.81
CA ALA A 46 3.42 -5.16 9.28
C ALA A 46 4.38 -4.61 10.33
N GLN A 47 5.57 -4.19 9.90
CA GLN A 47 6.56 -3.56 10.77
C GLN A 47 7.47 -2.62 9.99
N PHE A 48 7.96 -1.58 10.65
CA PHE A 48 9.03 -0.74 10.13
C PHE A 48 10.37 -1.47 10.21
N LEU A 49 11.16 -1.39 9.16
CA LEU A 49 12.54 -1.88 9.15
C LEU A 49 13.47 -0.77 9.61
N CYS A 50 13.67 -0.63 10.92
CA CYS A 50 14.45 0.46 11.51
C CYS A 50 15.89 0.59 10.99
N GLY A 51 16.49 -0.48 10.48
CA GLY A 51 17.80 -0.44 9.83
C GLY A 51 17.80 0.20 8.44
N THR A 52 16.64 0.57 7.90
CA THR A 52 16.50 1.20 6.57
C THR A 52 16.08 2.66 6.65
N VAL A 53 15.89 3.19 7.86
CA VAL A 53 15.41 4.57 8.04
C VAL A 53 16.49 5.55 7.62
N VAL A 54 16.07 6.54 6.83
CA VAL A 54 16.86 7.72 6.49
C VAL A 54 16.28 8.91 7.26
N TRP A 55 17.13 9.60 7.98
CA TRP A 55 16.79 10.78 8.75
C TRP A 55 17.52 12.03 8.20
N THR A 56 16.81 13.13 8.07
CA THR A 56 17.47 14.45 8.02
C THR A 56 17.77 14.87 9.45
N GLY A 57 19.05 15.14 9.73
CA GLY A 57 19.53 15.46 11.08
C GLY A 57 20.01 14.24 11.86
N SER A 58 19.74 14.19 13.17
CA SER A 58 20.14 13.09 14.04
C SER A 58 19.14 11.94 14.00
N ALA A 59 19.61 10.71 14.21
CA ALA A 59 18.72 9.53 14.34
C ALA A 59 17.68 9.74 15.44
N GLN A 60 16.45 9.31 15.16
CA GLN A 60 15.30 9.44 16.04
C GLN A 60 14.79 8.05 16.48
N SER A 61 13.64 8.00 17.16
CA SER A 61 13.10 6.75 17.66
C SER A 61 12.46 5.91 16.57
N CYS A 62 12.83 4.63 16.50
CA CYS A 62 12.18 3.64 15.65
C CYS A 62 12.06 2.30 16.38
N ALA A 63 10.86 1.73 16.33
CA ALA A 63 10.54 0.37 16.73
C ALA A 63 9.67 -0.29 15.66
N ALA A 64 9.42 -1.59 15.82
CA ALA A 64 8.71 -2.37 14.78
C ALA A 64 7.36 -1.77 14.35
N GLN A 65 6.61 -1.18 15.27
CA GLN A 65 5.24 -0.68 15.00
C GLN A 65 5.05 0.79 15.32
N THR A 66 6.10 1.49 15.75
CA THR A 66 6.03 2.91 16.05
C THR A 66 7.36 3.58 15.76
N MET A 67 7.29 4.78 15.24
CA MET A 67 8.45 5.65 15.10
C MET A 67 8.06 7.09 15.37
N SER A 68 9.02 7.89 15.81
CA SER A 68 8.77 9.29 16.14
C SER A 68 9.99 10.15 15.89
N TRP A 69 9.77 11.41 15.56
CA TRP A 69 10.80 12.40 15.25
C TRP A 69 10.39 13.82 15.65
N GLY A 70 11.34 14.72 15.61
CA GLY A 70 11.15 16.13 15.85
C GLY A 70 11.38 16.58 17.28
N SER A 71 11.36 17.89 17.46
CA SER A 71 11.46 18.61 18.74
C SER A 71 10.45 19.75 18.78
N GLY A 72 9.99 20.13 19.98
CA GLY A 72 8.93 21.14 20.15
C GLY A 72 7.53 20.57 20.04
N GLY A 73 7.24 19.80 19.02
CA GLY A 73 6.23 18.76 18.89
C GLY A 73 6.90 17.42 18.63
N VAL A 74 6.12 16.34 18.51
CA VAL A 74 6.61 15.01 18.16
C VAL A 74 5.69 14.42 17.12
N SER A 75 6.17 14.38 15.88
CA SER A 75 5.52 13.65 14.79
C SER A 75 5.87 12.17 14.85
N GLY A 76 5.10 11.30 14.18
CA GLY A 76 5.39 9.89 14.17
C GLY A 76 4.44 9.06 13.33
N LEU A 77 4.85 7.83 13.08
CA LEU A 77 4.06 6.80 12.40
C LEU A 77 3.81 5.63 13.35
N ASP A 78 2.57 5.16 13.38
CA ASP A 78 2.17 3.98 14.15
C ASP A 78 1.49 2.96 13.24
N ILE A 79 1.86 1.68 13.37
CA ILE A 79 1.23 0.56 12.68
C ILE A 79 0.28 -0.15 13.66
N THR A 80 -0.96 -0.33 13.25
CA THR A 80 -1.91 -1.22 13.93
C THR A 80 -2.10 -2.47 13.08
N ASN A 81 -1.59 -3.59 13.57
CA ASN A 81 -1.81 -4.88 12.96
C ASN A 81 -3.19 -5.46 13.35
N PRO A 82 -3.83 -6.28 12.51
CA PRO A 82 -5.04 -6.99 12.89
C PRO A 82 -4.76 -7.91 14.10
N ALA A 83 -5.76 -8.10 14.96
CA ALA A 83 -5.63 -8.94 16.16
C ALA A 83 -5.42 -10.44 15.84
N GLY A 84 -5.65 -10.84 14.59
CA GLY A 84 -5.49 -12.22 14.12
C GLY A 84 -5.71 -12.33 12.62
N ALA A 85 -5.72 -13.54 12.10
CA ALA A 85 -6.02 -13.77 10.71
C ALA A 85 -7.49 -13.43 10.39
N THR A 86 -7.72 -12.87 9.21
CA THR A 86 -9.05 -12.54 8.69
C THR A 86 -9.45 -13.49 7.57
N ILE A 87 -10.76 -13.78 7.43
CA ILE A 87 -11.25 -14.60 6.32
C ILE A 87 -11.56 -13.73 5.12
N VAL A 88 -10.88 -14.02 4.02
CA VAL A 88 -11.03 -13.33 2.73
C VAL A 88 -11.63 -14.27 1.71
N ASN A 89 -12.77 -13.90 1.12
CA ASN A 89 -13.38 -14.67 0.04
C ASN A 89 -12.63 -14.44 -1.28
N THR A 90 -12.35 -15.49 -2.02
CA THR A 90 -11.80 -15.37 -3.37
C THR A 90 -12.81 -14.67 -4.29
N ASN A 91 -12.36 -13.63 -4.99
CA ASN A 91 -13.19 -12.73 -5.80
C ASN A 91 -14.33 -12.03 -5.01
N GLY A 92 -14.21 -11.99 -3.68
CA GLY A 92 -15.15 -11.30 -2.80
C GLY A 92 -14.74 -9.84 -2.52
N PRO A 93 -15.47 -9.16 -1.62
CA PRO A 93 -15.13 -7.82 -1.19
C PRO A 93 -13.80 -7.79 -0.43
N SER A 94 -13.17 -6.62 -0.39
CA SER A 94 -11.98 -6.41 0.42
C SER A 94 -12.30 -6.48 1.92
N VAL A 95 -11.33 -6.95 2.71
CA VAL A 95 -11.45 -7.14 4.16
C VAL A 95 -10.42 -6.26 4.87
N PRO A 96 -10.80 -5.50 5.90
CA PRO A 96 -9.88 -4.65 6.66
C PRO A 96 -8.66 -5.44 7.17
N ASN A 97 -7.50 -4.80 7.11
CA ASN A 97 -6.22 -5.40 7.45
C ASN A 97 -5.38 -4.47 8.35
N VAL A 98 -4.25 -3.97 7.88
CA VAL A 98 -3.34 -3.09 8.62
C VAL A 98 -3.84 -1.66 8.57
N ALA A 99 -3.62 -0.89 9.65
CA ALA A 99 -3.76 0.56 9.62
C ALA A 99 -2.41 1.24 9.91
N ILE A 100 -2.19 2.39 9.28
CA ILE A 100 -1.04 3.26 9.54
C ILE A 100 -1.58 4.61 9.98
N THR A 101 -1.16 5.09 11.14
CA THR A 101 -1.51 6.41 11.65
C THR A 101 -0.30 7.32 11.60
N HIS A 102 -0.42 8.45 10.91
CA HIS A 102 0.51 9.55 11.00
C HIS A 102 0.03 10.54 12.06
N ARG A 103 0.83 10.71 13.10
CA ARG A 103 0.68 11.78 14.11
C ARG A 103 1.47 12.97 13.62
N ASN A 104 0.81 13.95 13.02
CA ASN A 104 1.47 15.13 12.46
C ASN A 104 1.41 16.29 13.45
N GLN A 105 2.56 16.81 13.87
CA GLN A 105 2.71 17.93 14.77
C GLN A 105 3.73 18.91 14.20
N PRO A 106 3.57 20.21 14.43
CA PRO A 106 4.60 21.18 14.10
C PRO A 106 5.88 20.87 14.86
N ILE A 107 6.91 20.51 14.15
CA ILE A 107 8.20 20.12 14.71
C ILE A 107 9.34 21.04 14.29
N THR A 108 10.46 20.90 14.98
CA THR A 108 11.77 21.42 14.60
C THR A 108 12.80 20.30 14.70
N GLY A 109 13.96 20.48 14.08
CA GLY A 109 15.09 19.55 14.20
C GLY A 109 15.02 18.43 13.18
N SER A 110 15.20 17.18 13.64
CA SER A 110 15.34 16.03 12.77
C SER A 110 14.00 15.53 12.23
N THR A 111 13.99 15.10 10.98
CA THR A 111 12.80 14.60 10.27
C THR A 111 13.04 13.21 9.68
N LEU A 112 11.95 12.50 9.40
CA LEU A 112 11.97 11.30 8.58
C LEU A 112 12.07 11.68 7.10
N ASP A 113 12.89 10.96 6.33
CA ASP A 113 12.95 11.09 4.88
C ASP A 113 12.48 9.78 4.20
N GLU A 114 12.93 8.63 4.71
CA GLU A 114 12.63 7.34 4.08
C GLU A 114 12.59 6.22 5.14
N VAL A 115 11.69 5.26 4.96
CA VAL A 115 11.69 4.00 5.71
C VAL A 115 11.07 2.88 4.87
N LYS A 116 11.55 1.64 5.07
CA LYS A 116 10.86 0.46 4.55
C LYS A 116 9.90 -0.10 5.57
N LEU A 117 8.69 -0.40 5.09
CA LEU A 117 7.68 -1.17 5.80
C LEU A 117 7.70 -2.60 5.26
N ARG A 118 7.85 -3.58 6.13
CA ARG A 118 7.73 -5.00 5.80
C ARG A 118 6.37 -5.52 6.21
N SER A 119 5.65 -6.12 5.28
CA SER A 119 4.43 -6.89 5.53
C SER A 119 4.73 -8.38 5.40
N THR A 120 4.61 -9.13 6.48
CA THR A 120 4.71 -10.60 6.48
C THR A 120 3.31 -11.18 6.35
N LEU A 121 3.11 -11.98 5.32
CA LEU A 121 1.84 -12.55 4.91
C LEU A 121 1.81 -14.04 5.17
N THR A 122 0.74 -14.54 5.78
CA THR A 122 0.44 -15.97 5.93
C THR A 122 -0.91 -16.25 5.29
N LEU A 123 -0.93 -17.21 4.35
CA LEU A 123 -2.12 -17.60 3.60
C LEU A 123 -2.42 -19.08 3.88
N THR A 124 -3.59 -19.37 4.42
CA THR A 124 -4.07 -20.74 4.66
C THR A 124 -5.45 -20.90 4.05
N PRO A 125 -5.69 -21.91 3.19
CA PRO A 125 -7.03 -22.23 2.72
C PRO A 125 -7.95 -22.49 3.91
N PHE A 126 -9.08 -21.79 3.94
CA PHE A 126 -10.09 -21.92 4.98
C PHE A 126 -11.29 -22.75 4.49
N SER A 127 -11.67 -22.52 3.24
CA SER A 127 -12.73 -23.30 2.58
C SER A 127 -12.32 -23.62 1.13
N PRO A 128 -12.11 -24.91 0.81
CA PRO A 128 -11.94 -26.00 1.74
C PRO A 128 -10.69 -25.87 2.60
N PRO A 129 -10.68 -26.44 3.81
CA PRO A 129 -9.49 -26.40 4.66
C PRO A 129 -8.38 -27.26 4.06
N ASP A 130 -7.17 -26.70 4.03
CA ASP A 130 -5.97 -27.38 3.53
C ASP A 130 -4.70 -26.78 4.18
N THR A 131 -3.53 -27.33 3.84
CA THR A 131 -2.23 -26.84 4.31
C THR A 131 -1.97 -25.43 3.82
N GLY A 132 -1.54 -24.55 4.73
CA GLY A 132 -1.19 -23.17 4.38
C GLY A 132 0.09 -23.06 3.54
N LEU A 133 0.24 -21.94 2.85
CA LEU A 133 1.45 -21.57 2.16
C LEU A 133 2.54 -21.16 3.17
N PRO A 134 3.83 -21.32 2.84
CA PRO A 134 4.91 -20.67 3.58
C PRO A 134 4.68 -19.18 3.68
N SER A 135 5.05 -18.57 4.82
CA SER A 135 4.96 -17.12 4.99
C SER A 135 5.81 -16.39 3.96
N ALA A 136 5.27 -15.33 3.39
CA ALA A 136 5.95 -14.45 2.45
C ALA A 136 6.09 -13.05 3.04
N SER A 137 7.16 -12.34 2.69
CA SER A 137 7.35 -10.96 3.10
C SER A 137 7.41 -10.04 1.90
N LEU A 138 6.77 -8.89 2.01
CA LEU A 138 6.71 -7.82 1.02
C LEU A 138 7.25 -6.55 1.67
N ASP A 139 8.19 -5.90 1.02
CA ASP A 139 8.78 -4.65 1.48
C ASP A 139 8.26 -3.49 0.62
N PHE A 140 7.73 -2.48 1.29
CA PHE A 140 7.25 -1.23 0.68
C PHE A 140 8.19 -0.10 1.10
N LEU A 141 8.63 0.71 0.14
CA LEU A 141 9.34 1.94 0.43
C LEU A 141 8.32 3.03 0.73
N ILE A 142 8.54 3.75 1.80
CA ILE A 142 7.84 4.96 2.18
C ILE A 142 8.84 6.10 2.01
N ASP A 143 8.54 7.03 1.12
CA ASP A 143 9.20 8.31 1.00
C ASP A 143 8.36 9.37 1.72
N PHE A 144 8.97 10.15 2.59
CA PHE A 144 8.30 11.11 3.45
C PHE A 144 8.97 12.49 3.34
N GLN A 145 8.16 13.54 3.43
CA GLN A 145 8.65 14.90 3.52
C GLN A 145 7.90 15.64 4.62
N GLU A 146 8.62 15.94 5.68
CA GLU A 146 8.21 16.96 6.64
C GLU A 146 8.28 18.33 5.97
N THR A 147 7.19 19.07 5.92
CA THR A 147 7.11 20.32 5.17
C THR A 147 7.23 21.53 6.09
N PRO A 148 7.90 22.61 5.66
CA PRO A 148 7.92 23.85 6.43
C PRO A 148 6.51 24.44 6.57
N ASN A 149 5.96 24.47 7.78
CA ASN A 149 4.56 24.86 8.07
C ASN A 149 4.17 26.27 7.60
N GLY A 150 5.14 27.17 7.49
CA GLY A 150 4.93 28.56 7.04
C GLY A 150 5.21 28.81 5.56
N ALA A 151 5.50 27.79 4.76
CA ALA A 151 5.77 27.98 3.34
C ALA A 151 4.52 28.39 2.57
N ASP A 152 4.69 29.22 1.52
CA ASP A 152 3.61 29.56 0.59
C ASP A 152 4.22 29.82 -0.81
N PRO A 153 3.93 28.98 -1.83
CA PRO A 153 3.07 27.77 -1.74
C PRO A 153 3.71 26.67 -0.90
N CYS A 154 2.88 25.77 -0.39
CA CYS A 154 3.32 24.56 0.29
C CYS A 154 4.01 23.59 -0.69
N ALA A 155 4.85 22.68 -0.18
CA ALA A 155 5.59 21.72 -0.99
C ALA A 155 4.68 20.79 -1.84
N ASN A 156 3.44 20.56 -1.39
CA ASN A 156 2.41 19.85 -2.16
C ASN A 156 1.81 20.68 -3.32
N GLY A 157 2.24 21.93 -3.50
CA GLY A 157 1.74 22.88 -4.49
C GLY A 157 0.46 23.61 -4.07
N GLY A 158 -0.09 23.34 -2.90
CA GLY A 158 -1.29 24.00 -2.38
C GLY A 158 -0.98 25.34 -1.68
N VAL A 159 -2.05 26.11 -1.43
CA VAL A 159 -1.98 27.37 -0.67
C VAL A 159 -1.99 27.07 0.82
N ASN A 160 -1.11 27.74 1.58
CA ASN A 160 -1.09 27.65 3.04
C ASN A 160 -2.38 28.23 3.64
N GLY A 161 -2.89 27.60 4.69
CA GLY A 161 -4.17 27.98 5.33
C GLY A 161 -5.42 27.45 4.62
N VAL A 162 -5.29 26.64 3.55
CA VAL A 162 -6.44 26.16 2.74
C VAL A 162 -6.44 24.64 2.60
N GLY A 163 -7.61 24.02 2.77
CA GLY A 163 -7.80 22.58 2.56
C GLY A 163 -6.96 21.72 3.49
N VAL A 164 -6.15 20.81 2.94
CA VAL A 164 -5.23 19.97 3.71
C VAL A 164 -4.13 20.77 4.42
N ASN A 165 -3.87 21.98 3.96
CA ASN A 165 -2.87 22.92 4.54
C ASN A 165 -3.47 23.91 5.54
N VAL A 166 -4.69 23.67 6.07
CA VAL A 166 -5.44 24.64 6.89
C VAL A 166 -4.71 25.06 8.18
N ASN A 167 -3.92 24.19 8.76
CA ASN A 167 -3.15 24.42 9.99
C ASN A 167 -1.64 24.65 9.73
N GLY A 168 -1.26 24.91 8.51
CA GLY A 168 0.11 24.92 8.01
C GLY A 168 0.25 23.93 6.85
N CYS A 169 1.40 23.94 6.17
CA CYS A 169 1.63 23.01 5.08
C CYS A 169 1.64 21.56 5.57
N GLY A 170 0.75 20.74 5.01
CA GLY A 170 0.65 19.33 5.36
C GLY A 170 1.83 18.52 4.84
N ASP A 171 2.22 17.47 5.58
CA ASP A 171 3.32 16.59 5.23
C ASP A 171 2.96 15.61 4.14
N ILE A 172 3.96 15.26 3.34
CA ILE A 172 3.80 14.43 2.16
C ILE A 172 4.32 13.02 2.46
N PHE A 173 3.48 12.04 2.15
CA PHE A 173 3.74 10.63 2.33
C PHE A 173 3.49 9.89 1.02
N VAL A 174 4.52 9.24 0.47
CA VAL A 174 4.45 8.48 -0.78
C VAL A 174 4.78 7.03 -0.51
N ILE A 175 3.99 6.12 -1.05
CA ILE A 175 4.22 4.67 -0.98
C ILE A 175 4.55 4.15 -2.37
N ASP A 176 5.59 3.33 -2.49
CA ASP A 176 5.88 2.63 -3.74
C ASP A 176 4.71 1.72 -4.13
N GLN A 177 4.26 1.83 -5.38
CA GLN A 177 3.06 1.18 -5.93
C GLN A 177 3.14 -0.35 -6.03
N GLY A 178 4.21 -0.96 -5.51
CA GLY A 178 4.43 -2.40 -5.59
C GLY A 178 3.42 -3.30 -4.88
N ALA A 179 2.42 -2.72 -4.17
CA ALA A 179 1.51 -3.45 -3.27
C ALA A 179 0.32 -4.17 -3.93
N LEU A 180 0.21 -4.14 -5.25
CA LEU A 180 -0.95 -4.64 -5.96
C LEU A 180 -0.62 -5.88 -6.80
N ASN A 181 -1.58 -6.82 -6.83
CA ASN A 181 -1.53 -8.01 -7.67
C ASN A 181 -0.32 -8.93 -7.43
N PHE A 182 0.00 -9.20 -6.15
CA PHE A 182 0.99 -10.24 -5.85
C PHE A 182 0.45 -11.60 -6.25
N ALA A 183 1.03 -12.18 -7.29
CA ALA A 183 0.65 -13.48 -7.79
C ALA A 183 1.20 -14.60 -6.91
N PHE A 184 0.35 -15.58 -6.59
CA PHE A 184 0.75 -16.84 -5.97
C PHE A 184 -0.04 -18.00 -6.58
N GLN A 185 0.47 -19.21 -6.42
CA GLN A 185 -0.18 -20.44 -6.94
C GLN A 185 -0.51 -21.36 -5.79
N TYR A 186 -1.64 -22.03 -5.90
CA TYR A 186 -2.07 -23.06 -4.97
C TYR A 186 -2.77 -24.21 -5.69
N ASP A 187 -2.41 -25.45 -5.31
CA ASP A 187 -3.05 -26.66 -5.79
C ASP A 187 -3.76 -27.36 -4.63
N LEU A 188 -5.09 -27.45 -4.71
CA LEU A 188 -5.92 -28.18 -3.75
C LEU A 188 -5.79 -29.70 -3.86
N GLY A 189 -4.99 -30.23 -4.80
CA GLY A 189 -4.87 -31.66 -5.02
C GLY A 189 -6.13 -32.32 -5.53
N THR A 190 -7.04 -31.56 -6.17
CA THR A 190 -8.31 -32.07 -6.75
C THR A 190 -8.14 -32.68 -8.15
N GLY A 191 -6.92 -32.70 -8.68
CA GLY A 191 -6.63 -33.08 -10.06
C GLY A 191 -6.84 -31.97 -11.09
N GLN A 192 -7.27 -30.78 -10.66
CA GLN A 192 -7.46 -29.60 -11.51
C GLN A 192 -6.18 -28.79 -11.70
N GLY A 193 -5.08 -29.17 -11.03
CA GLY A 193 -3.81 -28.49 -11.02
C GLY A 193 -3.81 -27.16 -10.26
N ALA A 194 -2.63 -26.58 -10.13
CA ALA A 194 -2.44 -25.32 -9.43
C ALA A 194 -3.20 -24.17 -10.11
N LYS A 195 -3.88 -23.37 -9.28
CA LYS A 195 -4.56 -22.14 -9.69
C LYS A 195 -3.74 -20.93 -9.31
N THR A 196 -3.78 -19.90 -10.14
CA THR A 196 -3.14 -18.62 -9.86
C THR A 196 -4.12 -17.70 -9.16
N TYR A 197 -3.65 -17.08 -8.08
CA TYR A 197 -4.36 -16.06 -7.31
C TYR A 197 -3.53 -14.80 -7.24
N PHE A 198 -4.20 -13.69 -6.97
CA PHE A 198 -3.59 -12.39 -6.77
C PHE A 198 -4.08 -11.83 -5.44
N ILE A 199 -3.16 -11.49 -4.54
CA ILE A 199 -3.49 -10.70 -3.36
C ILE A 199 -3.12 -9.26 -3.60
N SER A 200 -4.02 -8.35 -3.24
CA SER A 200 -3.82 -6.91 -3.35
C SER A 200 -4.22 -6.23 -2.05
N PHE A 201 -3.49 -5.17 -1.71
CA PHE A 201 -3.76 -4.33 -0.56
C PHE A 201 -4.16 -2.94 -1.04
N PHE A 202 -5.30 -2.44 -0.56
CA PHE A 202 -5.83 -1.13 -0.91
C PHE A 202 -6.00 -0.28 0.34
N GLU A 203 -5.79 1.00 0.19
CA GLU A 203 -6.22 1.97 1.18
C GLU A 203 -7.72 2.24 1.01
N GLN A 204 -8.49 2.19 2.13
CA GLN A 204 -9.97 2.27 2.12
C GLN A 204 -10.52 3.64 2.52
N THR A 205 -9.73 4.49 3.16
CA THR A 205 -10.18 5.80 3.64
C THR A 205 -10.19 6.86 2.54
N GLY A 206 -9.76 6.51 1.32
CA GLY A 206 -9.71 7.40 0.17
C GLY A 206 -8.54 8.38 0.20
N GLY A 207 -7.54 8.09 1.05
CA GLY A 207 -6.36 8.93 1.21
C GLY A 207 -5.26 8.66 0.19
N LEU A 208 -5.11 7.41 -0.28
CA LEU A 208 -4.09 7.04 -1.26
C LEU A 208 -4.52 7.46 -2.66
N ASN A 209 -4.05 8.61 -3.08
CA ASN A 209 -4.42 9.23 -4.36
C ASN A 209 -3.17 9.55 -5.19
N PRO A 210 -3.33 9.71 -6.52
CA PRO A 210 -2.31 10.36 -7.31
C PRO A 210 -2.04 11.76 -6.76
N LEU A 211 -0.79 12.01 -6.38
CA LEU A 211 -0.38 13.30 -5.84
C LEU A 211 -0.04 14.29 -6.97
N PRO A 212 -0.15 15.60 -6.70
CA PRO A 212 0.37 16.64 -7.59
C PRO A 212 1.86 16.43 -7.86
N VAL A 213 2.32 16.85 -9.05
CA VAL A 213 3.75 16.77 -9.45
C VAL A 213 4.65 17.43 -8.41
N ALA A 214 4.22 18.56 -7.81
CA ALA A 214 4.97 19.24 -6.76
C ALA A 214 5.21 18.36 -5.54
N ALA A 215 4.18 17.63 -5.09
CA ALA A 215 4.29 16.70 -3.96
C ALA A 215 5.22 15.52 -4.26
N CYS A 216 5.10 14.90 -5.45
CA CYS A 216 6.02 13.83 -5.86
C CYS A 216 7.48 14.31 -5.88
N ASN A 217 7.72 15.50 -6.45
CA ASN A 217 9.05 16.08 -6.53
C ASN A 217 9.63 16.44 -5.15
N ALA A 218 8.78 16.86 -4.20
CA ALA A 218 9.21 17.22 -2.85
C ALA A 218 9.84 16.02 -2.11
N VAL A 219 9.31 14.82 -2.31
CA VAL A 219 9.87 13.57 -1.76
C VAL A 219 10.92 12.91 -2.68
N GLY A 220 11.29 13.55 -3.78
CA GLY A 220 12.28 13.02 -4.73
C GLY A 220 11.78 11.87 -5.63
N VAL A 221 10.47 11.63 -5.69
CA VAL A 221 9.85 10.57 -6.48
C VAL A 221 9.37 11.10 -7.84
N THR A 222 9.58 10.30 -8.89
CA THR A 222 9.10 10.68 -10.23
C THR A 222 7.57 10.59 -10.31
N SER A 223 6.93 11.65 -10.80
CA SER A 223 5.48 11.67 -11.07
C SER A 223 5.12 10.74 -12.26
N PRO A 224 3.97 10.03 -12.24
CA PRO A 224 2.97 10.05 -11.17
C PRO A 224 3.39 9.21 -9.95
N CYS A 225 3.08 9.68 -8.75
CA CYS A 225 3.26 8.95 -7.50
C CYS A 225 1.93 8.82 -6.75
N LEU A 226 1.80 7.79 -5.91
CA LEU A 226 0.65 7.59 -5.04
C LEU A 226 1.02 7.88 -3.60
N GLY A 227 0.15 8.59 -2.91
CA GLY A 227 0.40 8.94 -1.52
C GLY A 227 -0.72 9.74 -0.90
N PHE A 228 -0.41 10.39 0.22
CA PHE A 228 -1.30 11.31 0.91
C PHE A 228 -0.56 12.55 1.34
N VAL A 229 -1.32 13.60 1.58
CA VAL A 229 -0.86 14.78 2.32
C VAL A 229 -1.63 14.80 3.64
N THR A 230 -0.93 14.88 4.75
CA THR A 230 -1.50 14.85 6.10
C THR A 230 -1.50 16.24 6.71
N PRO A 231 -2.67 16.72 7.18
CA PRO A 231 -2.74 18.05 7.77
C PRO A 231 -1.93 18.15 9.07
N GLU A 232 -1.39 19.33 9.34
CA GLU A 232 -0.69 19.66 10.58
C GLU A 232 -1.59 19.63 11.82
N SER A 233 -0.99 19.38 12.98
CA SER A 233 -1.61 19.43 14.31
C SER A 233 -2.76 18.42 14.50
N GLN A 234 -2.69 17.27 13.81
CA GLN A 234 -3.66 16.20 13.93
C GLN A 234 -3.09 14.83 13.58
N SER A 235 -3.84 13.79 13.93
CA SER A 235 -3.53 12.41 13.53
C SER A 235 -4.42 11.99 12.38
N THR A 236 -3.83 11.37 11.36
CA THR A 236 -4.54 10.81 10.21
C THR A 236 -4.28 9.31 10.14
N THR A 237 -5.35 8.51 10.10
CA THR A 237 -5.25 7.04 10.01
C THR A 237 -5.67 6.59 8.62
N PHE A 238 -4.82 5.79 8.00
CA PHE A 238 -5.03 5.13 6.72
C PHE A 238 -5.31 3.66 6.97
N ASN A 239 -6.49 3.19 6.56
CA ASN A 239 -6.90 1.81 6.74
C ASN A 239 -6.69 1.04 5.44
N PHE A 240 -5.88 -0.01 5.50
CA PHE A 240 -5.65 -0.89 4.36
C PHE A 240 -6.55 -2.12 4.45
N ALA A 241 -6.95 -2.62 3.30
CA ALA A 241 -7.72 -3.86 3.19
C ALA A 241 -7.08 -4.80 2.19
N ALA A 242 -7.29 -6.09 2.40
CA ALA A 242 -6.83 -7.15 1.52
C ALA A 242 -7.99 -7.70 0.67
N VAL A 243 -7.70 -8.05 -0.57
CA VAL A 243 -8.57 -8.85 -1.44
C VAL A 243 -7.76 -9.95 -2.08
N ILE A 244 -8.39 -11.12 -2.30
CA ILE A 244 -7.81 -12.21 -3.09
C ILE A 244 -8.69 -12.45 -4.30
N THR A 245 -8.08 -12.46 -5.49
CA THR A 245 -8.77 -12.63 -6.76
C THR A 245 -8.09 -13.68 -7.64
N THR A 246 -8.84 -14.27 -8.58
CA THR A 246 -8.30 -15.18 -9.61
C THR A 246 -7.84 -14.46 -10.87
N LYS A 247 -8.03 -13.15 -10.93
CA LYS A 247 -7.54 -12.26 -11.98
C LYS A 247 -6.91 -11.03 -11.35
N PRO A 248 -5.92 -10.39 -11.97
CA PRO A 248 -5.38 -9.13 -11.47
C PRO A 248 -6.50 -8.10 -11.32
N VAL A 249 -6.44 -7.31 -10.24
CA VAL A 249 -7.33 -6.16 -10.04
C VAL A 249 -6.87 -5.04 -10.97
N GLU A 250 -7.79 -4.50 -11.75
CA GLU A 250 -7.51 -3.32 -12.57
C GLU A 250 -7.51 -2.07 -11.69
N ILE A 251 -6.41 -1.34 -11.72
CA ILE A 251 -6.30 -0.04 -11.05
C ILE A 251 -6.84 1.00 -12.04
N PRO A 252 -7.85 1.80 -11.67
CA PRO A 252 -8.29 2.91 -12.50
C PRO A 252 -7.11 3.88 -12.71
N VAL A 253 -6.48 3.84 -13.88
CA VAL A 253 -5.47 4.84 -14.24
C VAL A 253 -6.22 6.15 -14.49
N PRO A 254 -5.84 7.29 -13.88
CA PRO A 254 -6.55 8.57 -14.02
C PRO A 254 -6.85 8.98 -15.48
N GLY A 255 -6.03 8.51 -16.44
CA GLY A 255 -6.24 8.76 -17.88
C GLY A 255 -7.42 8.02 -18.52
N THR A 256 -7.87 6.89 -17.97
CA THR A 256 -8.99 6.11 -18.56
C THR A 256 -10.35 6.73 -18.29
N LEU A 257 -10.53 7.45 -17.19
CA LEU A 257 -11.77 8.18 -16.90
C LEU A 257 -11.99 9.35 -17.87
N VAL A 258 -10.94 10.00 -18.31
CA VAL A 258 -11.03 11.08 -19.33
C VAL A 258 -11.43 10.49 -20.68
N SER A 259 -10.95 9.32 -21.06
CA SER A 259 -11.25 8.67 -22.35
C SER A 259 -12.70 8.19 -22.42
N VAL A 260 -13.25 7.65 -21.32
CA VAL A 260 -14.66 7.23 -21.23
C VAL A 260 -15.58 8.45 -21.24
N GLY A 261 -15.23 9.53 -20.52
CA GLY A 261 -15.99 10.78 -20.52
C GLY A 261 -16.05 11.46 -21.89
N LEU A 262 -14.93 11.49 -22.63
CA LEU A 262 -14.88 12.03 -23.99
C LEU A 262 -15.67 11.16 -24.98
N GLY A 263 -15.61 9.83 -24.84
CA GLY A 263 -16.37 8.90 -25.66
C GLY A 263 -17.88 9.07 -25.51
N LEU A 264 -18.37 9.27 -24.29
CA LEU A 264 -19.78 9.52 -23.98
C LEU A 264 -20.25 10.88 -24.50
N LEU A 265 -19.42 11.93 -24.45
CA LEU A 265 -19.72 13.25 -25.01
C LEU A 265 -19.82 13.23 -26.55
N LEU A 266 -19.00 12.44 -27.22
CA LEU A 266 -19.03 12.31 -28.68
C LEU A 266 -20.23 11.48 -29.15
N LEU A 267 -20.63 10.44 -28.40
CA LEU A 267 -21.85 9.66 -28.68
C LEU A 267 -23.13 10.45 -28.43
N GLY A 268 -23.15 11.31 -27.40
CA GLY A 268 -24.30 12.20 -27.12
C GLY A 268 -24.54 13.26 -28.21
N ARG A 269 -23.50 13.72 -28.91
CA ARG A 269 -23.61 14.68 -30.00
C ARG A 269 -24.15 14.07 -31.31
N ARG A 270 -23.92 12.79 -31.56
CA ARG A 270 -24.45 12.12 -32.79
C ARG A 270 -25.95 11.81 -32.76
N ARG A 271 -26.61 11.89 -31.60
CA ARG A 271 -28.07 11.66 -31.48
C ARG A 271 -28.92 12.93 -31.64
N ARG A 272 -28.32 14.09 -31.89
CA ARG A 272 -29.02 15.39 -32.07
C ARG A 272 -28.86 16.01 -33.46
N ALA A 273 -28.45 15.23 -34.47
CA ALA A 273 -28.40 15.64 -35.86
C ALA A 273 -29.37 14.80 -36.70
#